data_74a64df71ee7f4d649ffece12be2d086
#
_entry.id   74a64df71ee7f4d649ffece12be2d086
#
_cell.length_a   1.000
_cell.length_b   1.000
_cell.length_c   1.000
_cell.angle_alpha   90.00
_cell.angle_beta   90.00
_cell.angle_gamma   90.00
#
_symmetry.space_group_name_H-M   'P 1'
#
loop_
_entity.id
_entity.type
_entity.pdbx_description
1 polymer ?
#
loop_
_entity_poly.entity_id
_entity_poly.type
_entity_poly.pdbx_seq_one_letter_code
_entity_poly.pdbx_strand_id
1 'polypeptide(L)'
;MQPGPKRLLQFLGNWAINTIAVWVAVALLHGHIKVDSRSNLLLAALLLGLLNAFVRPILMFLALPLLIFTLGLFTLVINALLLYFVGFLLAPHFQVDSFRYAFLGALIIGVVSIALNALTGNARFTIRRGPPPPPPGRKPDNDVIDV
;
A
#
# COMPACT_ATOMS: atom_id res chain seq x y z
N MET A 1 -18.57 0.03 -17.22
CA MET A 1 -17.74 -1.14 -16.89
C MET A 1 -17.97 -1.51 -15.43
N GLN A 2 -18.66 -2.59 -15.18
CA GLN A 2 -18.86 -3.10 -13.81
C GLN A 2 -17.52 -3.66 -13.32
N PRO A 3 -16.98 -3.22 -12.19
CA PRO A 3 -15.81 -3.87 -11.61
C PRO A 3 -16.21 -5.29 -11.22
N GLY A 4 -15.63 -6.29 -11.89
CA GLY A 4 -15.95 -7.67 -11.64
C GLY A 4 -15.78 -8.05 -10.16
N PRO A 5 -16.53 -9.02 -9.64
CA PRO A 5 -16.55 -9.37 -8.21
C PRO A 5 -15.16 -9.65 -7.60
N LYS A 6 -14.20 -10.05 -8.43
CA LYS A 6 -12.81 -10.27 -8.03
C LYS A 6 -12.07 -9.00 -7.59
N ARG A 7 -12.38 -7.84 -8.17
CA ARG A 7 -11.75 -6.57 -7.80
C ARG A 7 -12.27 -6.04 -6.47
N LEU A 8 -13.57 -6.21 -6.23
CA LEU A 8 -14.20 -5.81 -4.97
C LEU A 8 -13.68 -6.65 -3.79
N LEU A 9 -13.59 -7.98 -3.97
CA LEU A 9 -13.01 -8.89 -2.98
C LEU A 9 -11.55 -8.55 -2.65
N GLN A 10 -10.77 -8.16 -3.66
CA GLN A 10 -9.38 -7.75 -3.47
C GLN A 10 -9.28 -6.41 -2.72
N PHE A 11 -10.16 -5.48 -3.02
CA PHE A 11 -10.23 -4.19 -2.32
C PHE A 11 -10.60 -4.41 -0.85
N LEU A 12 -11.61 -5.22 -0.58
CA LEU A 12 -12.04 -5.58 0.77
C LEU A 12 -10.94 -6.33 1.54
N GLY A 13 -10.24 -7.24 0.88
CA GLY A 13 -9.10 -7.95 1.48
C GLY A 13 -7.96 -7.01 1.86
N ASN A 14 -7.59 -6.10 0.97
CA ASN A 14 -6.56 -5.10 1.26
C ASN A 14 -6.99 -4.12 2.37
N TRP A 15 -8.26 -3.76 2.39
CA TRP A 15 -8.81 -2.92 3.45
C TRP A 15 -8.79 -3.63 4.81
N ALA A 16 -9.17 -4.91 4.86
CA ALA A 16 -9.12 -5.71 6.08
C ALA A 16 -7.67 -5.86 6.60
N ILE A 17 -6.71 -6.14 5.71
CA ILE A 17 -5.29 -6.20 6.05
C ILE A 17 -4.81 -4.85 6.61
N ASN A 18 -5.16 -3.75 5.97
CA ASN A 18 -4.82 -2.40 6.45
C ASN A 18 -5.43 -2.12 7.83
N THR A 19 -6.67 -2.51 8.05
CA THR A 19 -7.35 -2.33 9.34
C THR A 19 -6.64 -3.10 10.46
N ILE A 20 -6.27 -4.35 10.21
CA ILE A 20 -5.51 -5.16 11.18
C ILE A 20 -4.15 -4.55 11.44
N ALA A 21 -3.45 -4.10 10.39
CA ALA A 21 -2.13 -3.49 10.51
C ALA A 21 -2.17 -2.19 11.32
N VAL A 22 -3.17 -1.33 11.10
CA VAL A 22 -3.40 -0.11 11.88
C VAL A 22 -3.74 -0.46 13.34
N TRP A 23 -4.56 -1.48 13.56
CA TRP A 23 -4.90 -1.93 14.91
C TRP A 23 -3.67 -2.40 15.68
N VAL A 24 -2.81 -3.19 15.05
CA VAL A 24 -1.54 -3.64 15.64
C VAL A 24 -0.62 -2.45 15.95
N ALA A 25 -0.51 -1.48 15.04
CA ALA A 25 0.29 -0.28 15.26
C ALA A 25 -0.22 0.54 16.47
N VAL A 26 -1.55 0.73 16.57
CA VAL A 26 -2.18 1.41 17.72
C VAL A 26 -1.93 0.64 19.02
N ALA A 27 -2.01 -0.69 18.99
CA ALA A 27 -1.78 -1.53 20.17
C ALA A 27 -0.31 -1.48 20.64
N LEU A 28 0.63 -1.44 19.72
CA LEU A 28 2.07 -1.37 20.03
C LEU A 28 2.52 0.03 20.46
N LEU A 29 1.93 1.08 19.88
CA LEU A 29 2.23 2.48 20.24
C LEU A 29 1.21 3.04 21.23
N HIS A 30 0.77 2.23 22.17
CA HIS A 30 -0.20 2.64 23.20
C HIS A 30 0.27 3.91 23.92
N GLY A 31 -0.61 4.91 23.98
CA GLY A 31 -0.31 6.21 24.60
C GLY A 31 0.15 7.30 23.61
N HIS A 32 0.69 6.96 22.46
CA HIS A 32 1.15 7.90 21.45
C HIS A 32 0.25 7.96 20.19
N ILE A 33 -0.52 6.91 19.97
CA ILE A 33 -1.64 6.90 19.02
C ILE A 33 -2.89 6.66 19.83
N LYS A 34 -3.74 7.67 19.90
CA LYS A 34 -4.99 7.65 20.67
C LYS A 34 -6.16 7.40 19.75
N VAL A 35 -7.01 6.48 20.13
CA VAL A 35 -8.24 6.13 19.42
C VAL A 35 -9.36 5.98 20.41
N ASP A 36 -10.40 6.78 20.29
CA ASP A 36 -11.51 6.80 21.24
C ASP A 36 -12.44 5.59 21.11
N SER A 37 -12.56 5.03 19.90
CA SER A 37 -13.45 3.91 19.66
C SER A 37 -13.00 3.03 18.49
N ARG A 38 -13.53 1.79 18.47
CA ARG A 38 -13.30 0.86 17.35
C ARG A 38 -13.80 1.41 16.02
N SER A 39 -14.91 2.16 16.04
CA SER A 39 -15.46 2.81 14.85
C SER A 39 -14.50 3.85 14.28
N ASN A 40 -13.85 4.64 15.14
CA ASN A 40 -12.86 5.63 14.73
C ASN A 40 -11.58 4.98 14.19
N LEU A 41 -11.21 3.80 14.70
CA LEU A 41 -10.13 3.00 14.14
C LEU A 41 -10.44 2.53 12.73
N LEU A 42 -11.65 2.01 12.50
CA LEU A 42 -12.09 1.59 11.16
C LEU A 42 -12.14 2.76 10.19
N LEU A 43 -12.61 3.91 10.65
CA LEU A 43 -12.64 5.14 9.85
C LEU A 43 -11.22 5.62 9.50
N ALA A 44 -10.31 5.59 10.47
CA ALA A 44 -8.89 5.92 10.24
C ALA A 44 -8.24 4.96 9.23
N ALA A 45 -8.48 3.67 9.36
CA ALA A 45 -7.98 2.66 8.44
C ALA A 45 -8.56 2.82 7.03
N LEU A 46 -9.86 3.15 6.93
CA LEU A 46 -10.51 3.43 5.65
C LEU A 46 -9.93 4.68 4.99
N LEU A 47 -9.79 5.76 5.75
CA LEU A 47 -9.22 7.01 5.26
C LEU A 47 -7.75 6.83 4.84
N LEU A 48 -6.97 6.12 5.64
CA LEU A 48 -5.58 5.77 5.29
C LEU A 48 -5.51 4.93 4.01
N GLY A 49 -6.40 3.95 3.85
CA GLY A 49 -6.51 3.15 2.64
C GLY A 49 -6.88 3.98 1.42
N LEU A 50 -7.79 4.93 1.59
CA LEU A 50 -8.20 5.87 0.53
C LEU A 50 -7.04 6.80 0.13
N LEU A 51 -6.36 7.38 1.10
CA LEU A 51 -5.17 8.19 0.86
C LEU A 51 -4.05 7.40 0.19
N ASN A 52 -3.83 6.17 0.63
CA ASN A 52 -2.88 5.27 -0.03
C ASN A 52 -3.26 4.98 -1.49
N ALA A 53 -4.54 4.93 -1.83
CA ALA A 53 -5.00 4.68 -3.19
C ALA A 53 -4.85 5.91 -4.11
N PHE A 54 -5.17 7.11 -3.59
CA PHE A 54 -5.26 8.33 -4.40
C PHE A 54 -4.08 9.29 -4.21
N VAL A 55 -3.68 9.52 -2.98
CA VAL A 55 -2.65 10.53 -2.66
C VAL A 55 -1.25 9.95 -2.77
N ARG A 56 -1.06 8.71 -2.34
CA ARG A 56 0.23 8.02 -2.41
C ARG A 56 0.86 8.02 -3.81
N PRO A 57 0.17 7.65 -4.91
CA PRO A 57 0.78 7.69 -6.24
C PRO A 57 1.24 9.08 -6.64
N ILE A 58 0.48 10.13 -6.27
CA ILE A 58 0.84 11.52 -6.57
C ILE A 58 2.11 11.91 -5.80
N LEU A 59 2.17 11.60 -4.50
CA LEU A 59 3.33 11.88 -3.67
C LEU A 59 4.56 11.09 -4.14
N MET A 60 4.39 9.84 -4.54
CA MET A 60 5.47 9.01 -5.06
C MET A 60 6.02 9.57 -6.38
N PHE A 61 5.14 10.05 -7.25
CA PHE A 61 5.55 10.66 -8.51
C PHE A 61 6.33 11.96 -8.29
N LEU A 62 5.85 12.79 -7.37
CA LEU A 62 6.52 14.04 -7.01
C LEU A 62 7.86 13.80 -6.31
N ALA A 63 7.93 12.77 -5.48
CA ALA A 63 9.12 12.38 -4.73
C ALA A 63 10.03 11.39 -5.50
N LEU A 64 9.75 11.12 -6.77
CA LEU A 64 10.46 10.12 -7.57
C LEU A 64 11.99 10.30 -7.57
N PRO A 65 12.55 11.51 -7.74
CA PRO A 65 14.00 11.68 -7.67
C PRO A 65 14.55 11.29 -6.29
N LEU A 66 13.83 11.59 -5.22
CA LEU A 66 14.21 11.27 -3.84
C LEU A 66 14.06 9.76 -3.55
N LEU A 67 13.04 9.13 -4.10
CA LEU A 67 12.82 7.68 -4.01
C LEU A 67 13.96 6.90 -4.66
N ILE A 68 14.43 7.33 -5.81
CA ILE A 68 15.57 6.71 -6.51
C ILE A 68 16.84 6.90 -5.68
N PHE A 69 17.08 8.10 -5.17
CA PHE A 69 18.28 8.41 -4.39
C PHE A 69 18.33 7.63 -3.06
N THR A 70 17.19 7.41 -2.43
CA THR A 70 17.07 6.68 -1.16
C THR A 70 16.78 5.19 -1.33
N LEU A 71 16.86 4.63 -2.57
CA LEU A 71 16.52 3.23 -2.87
C LEU A 71 15.11 2.82 -2.39
N GLY A 72 14.17 3.76 -2.44
CA GLY A 72 12.79 3.53 -2.02
C GLY A 72 12.52 3.70 -0.51
N LEU A 73 13.55 3.96 0.31
CA LEU A 73 13.37 4.17 1.75
C LEU A 73 12.46 5.36 2.06
N PHE A 74 12.43 6.34 1.17
CA PHE A 74 11.54 7.49 1.28
C PHE A 74 10.05 7.13 1.23
N THR A 75 9.69 5.95 0.75
CA THR A 75 8.33 5.41 0.83
C THR A 75 7.82 5.33 2.27
N LEU A 76 8.69 5.03 3.24
CA LEU A 76 8.33 5.01 4.66
C LEU A 76 7.96 6.41 5.15
N VAL A 77 8.67 7.44 4.68
CA VAL A 77 8.36 8.84 5.02
C VAL A 77 7.00 9.24 4.44
N ILE A 78 6.69 8.83 3.21
CA ILE A 78 5.39 9.08 2.59
C ILE A 78 4.27 8.39 3.40
N ASN A 79 4.46 7.13 3.79
CA ASN A 79 3.47 6.41 4.61
C ASN A 79 3.28 7.06 5.99
N ALA A 80 4.37 7.53 6.61
CA ALA A 80 4.32 8.27 7.87
C ALA A 80 3.55 9.59 7.74
N LEU A 81 3.79 10.32 6.64
CA LEU A 81 3.09 11.57 6.34
C LEU A 81 1.58 11.34 6.17
N LEU A 82 1.19 10.29 5.45
CA LEU A 82 -0.21 9.93 5.26
C LEU A 82 -0.88 9.54 6.59
N LEU A 83 -0.20 8.76 7.44
CA LEU A 83 -0.72 8.39 8.76
C LEU A 83 -0.86 9.62 9.67
N TYR A 84 0.12 10.52 9.65
CA TYR A 84 0.08 11.77 10.40
C TYR A 84 -1.06 12.67 9.94
N PHE A 85 -1.27 12.73 8.63
CA PHE A 85 -2.36 13.48 8.02
C PHE A 85 -3.75 12.90 8.39
N VAL A 86 -3.89 11.59 8.45
CA VAL A 86 -5.10 10.93 8.97
C VAL A 86 -5.35 11.34 10.42
N GLY A 87 -4.31 11.35 11.25
CA GLY A 87 -4.38 11.81 12.64
C GLY A 87 -4.86 13.25 12.76
N PHE A 88 -4.41 14.10 11.85
CA PHE A 88 -4.84 15.51 11.81
C PHE A 88 -6.30 15.66 11.37
N LEU A 89 -6.74 14.89 10.37
CA LEU A 89 -8.11 14.96 9.83
C LEU A 89 -9.16 14.42 10.79
N LEU A 90 -8.82 13.38 11.56
CA LEU A 90 -9.75 12.71 12.47
C LEU A 90 -9.62 13.20 13.92
N ALA A 91 -8.81 14.21 14.19
CA ALA A 91 -8.73 14.78 15.52
C ALA A 91 -10.10 15.32 16.00
N PRO A 92 -10.50 15.13 17.27
CA PRO A 92 -9.75 14.50 18.36
C PRO A 92 -9.87 12.97 18.46
N HIS A 93 -10.66 12.31 17.63
CA HIS A 93 -11.05 10.90 17.77
C HIS A 93 -9.97 9.89 17.39
N PHE A 94 -9.04 10.31 16.53
CA PHE A 94 -7.82 9.60 16.19
C PHE A 94 -6.67 10.60 16.16
N GLN A 95 -5.67 10.43 17.00
CA GLN A 95 -4.56 11.36 17.12
C GLN A 95 -3.24 10.62 17.12
N VAL A 96 -2.25 11.22 16.47
CA VAL A 96 -0.86 10.79 16.50
C VAL A 96 -0.05 11.92 17.10
N ASP A 97 0.57 11.70 18.26
CA ASP A 97 1.21 12.74 19.06
C ASP A 97 2.33 13.48 18.33
N SER A 98 3.06 12.80 17.44
CA SER A 98 4.13 13.42 16.66
C SER A 98 4.46 12.62 15.40
N PHE A 99 5.17 13.26 14.47
CA PHE A 99 5.65 12.62 13.25
C PHE A 99 6.55 11.41 13.51
N ARG A 100 7.30 11.37 14.62
CA ARG A 100 8.12 10.20 15.01
C ARG A 100 7.26 8.98 15.26
N TYR A 101 6.14 9.14 15.94
CA TYR A 101 5.18 8.05 16.19
C TYR A 101 4.39 7.67 14.93
N ALA A 102 4.12 8.65 14.06
CA ALA A 102 3.58 8.37 12.73
C ALA A 102 4.55 7.52 11.90
N PHE A 103 5.84 7.78 11.97
CA PHE A 103 6.88 7.02 11.27
C PHE A 103 6.98 5.59 11.81
N LEU A 104 7.04 5.43 13.13
CA LEU A 104 7.03 4.10 13.77
C LEU A 104 5.73 3.34 13.46
N GLY A 105 4.59 4.00 13.55
CA GLY A 105 3.30 3.43 13.17
C GLY A 105 3.27 2.98 11.71
N ALA A 106 3.74 3.80 10.79
CA ALA A 106 3.82 3.47 9.37
C ALA A 106 4.77 2.29 9.11
N LEU A 107 5.88 2.20 9.83
CA LEU A 107 6.81 1.08 9.76
C LEU A 107 6.12 -0.22 10.22
N ILE A 108 5.45 -0.20 11.36
CA ILE A 108 4.69 -1.35 11.89
C ILE A 108 3.59 -1.76 10.90
N ILE A 109 2.79 -0.80 10.42
CA ILE A 109 1.75 -1.06 9.43
C ILE A 109 2.34 -1.70 8.17
N GLY A 110 3.47 -1.20 7.69
CA GLY A 110 4.18 -1.75 6.53
C GLY A 110 4.60 -3.20 6.74
N VAL A 111 5.27 -3.50 7.84
CA VAL A 111 5.75 -4.85 8.18
C VAL A 111 4.59 -5.81 8.36
N VAL A 112 3.57 -5.43 9.12
CA VAL A 112 2.38 -6.26 9.34
C VAL A 112 1.63 -6.50 8.04
N SER A 113 1.46 -5.48 7.21
CA SER A 113 0.81 -5.62 5.90
C SER A 113 1.57 -6.57 4.98
N ILE A 114 2.89 -6.51 4.95
CA ILE A 114 3.73 -7.44 4.17
C ILE A 114 3.54 -8.87 4.69
N ALA A 115 3.61 -9.06 6.00
CA ALA A 115 3.43 -10.39 6.62
C ALA A 115 2.04 -10.96 6.32
N LEU A 116 0.98 -10.18 6.50
CA LEU A 116 -0.38 -10.61 6.23
C LEU A 116 -0.62 -10.90 4.74
N ASN A 117 -0.07 -10.09 3.84
CA ASN A 117 -0.16 -10.34 2.40
C ASN A 117 0.60 -11.62 1.99
N ALA A 118 1.74 -11.90 2.63
CA ALA A 118 2.47 -13.13 2.40
C ALA A 118 1.68 -14.37 2.87
N LEU A 119 1.04 -14.28 4.04
CA LEU A 119 0.24 -15.37 4.61
C LEU A 119 -1.05 -15.62 3.84
N THR A 120 -1.70 -14.58 3.33
CA THR A 120 -2.96 -14.69 2.58
C THR A 120 -2.77 -15.05 1.10
N GLY A 121 -1.54 -15.25 0.65
CA GLY A 121 -1.22 -15.54 -0.76
C GLY A 121 -1.47 -14.34 -1.70
N ASN A 122 -1.83 -13.19 -1.15
CA ASN A 122 -2.01 -11.94 -1.87
C ASN A 122 -0.68 -11.21 -2.16
N ALA A 123 0.44 -11.82 -1.79
CA ALA A 123 1.76 -11.35 -2.15
C ALA A 123 1.91 -11.45 -3.69
N ARG A 124 1.37 -10.47 -4.38
CA ARG A 124 1.67 -10.26 -5.78
C ARG A 124 3.10 -9.68 -5.88
N PHE A 125 4.07 -10.54 -5.66
CA PHE A 125 5.31 -10.38 -6.38
C PHE A 125 4.94 -10.62 -7.85
N THR A 126 4.54 -9.57 -8.54
CA THR A 126 4.47 -9.60 -9.99
C THR A 126 5.91 -9.64 -10.48
N ILE A 127 6.53 -10.82 -10.36
CA ILE A 127 7.61 -11.15 -11.27
C ILE A 127 6.90 -11.15 -12.62
N ARG A 128 7.04 -10.06 -13.37
CA ARG A 128 6.70 -10.04 -14.78
C ARG A 128 7.48 -11.20 -15.40
N ARG A 129 6.86 -12.35 -15.50
CA ARG A 129 7.33 -13.36 -16.44
C ARG A 129 7.26 -12.65 -17.79
N GLY A 130 8.42 -12.41 -18.36
CA GLY A 130 8.50 -11.93 -19.73
C GLY A 130 7.61 -12.79 -20.63
N PRO A 131 7.21 -12.31 -21.78
CA PRO A 131 6.44 -13.09 -22.72
C PRO A 131 7.13 -14.46 -22.89
N PRO A 132 6.35 -15.56 -22.97
CA PRO A 132 6.92 -16.89 -23.14
C PRO A 132 7.81 -16.87 -24.38
N PRO A 133 8.97 -17.55 -24.36
CA PRO A 133 9.82 -17.64 -25.53
C PRO A 133 9.01 -18.22 -26.69
N PRO A 134 9.20 -17.72 -27.91
CA PRO A 134 8.50 -18.25 -29.09
C PRO A 134 8.78 -19.76 -29.20
N PRO A 135 7.77 -20.56 -29.61
CA PRO A 135 7.95 -22.00 -29.73
C PRO A 135 9.12 -22.33 -30.65
N PRO A 136 9.98 -23.29 -30.28
CA PRO A 136 11.10 -23.70 -31.12
C PRO A 136 10.55 -24.27 -32.41
N GLY A 137 10.87 -23.67 -33.56
CA GLY A 137 10.54 -24.21 -34.89
C GLY A 137 9.83 -23.30 -35.86
N ARG A 138 9.45 -22.09 -35.49
CA ARG A 138 8.98 -21.13 -36.49
C ARG A 138 10.23 -20.49 -37.16
N LYS A 139 10.64 -21.06 -38.29
CA LYS A 139 11.58 -20.39 -39.18
C LYS A 139 10.98 -19.03 -39.54
N PRO A 140 11.80 -17.96 -39.60
CA PRO A 140 11.33 -16.72 -40.19
C PRO A 140 10.87 -17.03 -41.61
N ASP A 141 9.61 -16.69 -41.88
CA ASP A 141 9.01 -16.79 -43.20
C ASP A 141 9.74 -15.77 -44.10
N ASN A 142 10.73 -16.27 -44.79
CA ASN A 142 11.51 -15.49 -45.76
C ASN A 142 10.85 -15.48 -47.13
N ASP A 143 9.58 -15.90 -47.20
CA ASP A 143 8.89 -16.01 -48.49
C ASP A 143 7.99 -14.80 -48.76
N VAL A 144 8.46 -13.61 -48.50
CA VAL A 144 7.88 -12.41 -49.13
C VAL A 144 8.99 -11.69 -49.88
N ILE A 145 9.52 -12.37 -50.87
CA ILE A 145 10.11 -11.70 -52.02
C ILE A 145 9.02 -11.73 -53.06
N ASP A 146 8.28 -10.67 -53.18
CA ASP A 146 7.53 -10.38 -54.35
C ASP A 146 8.04 -9.16 -55.04
N VAL A 147 8.36 -9.51 -56.07
CA VAL A 147 8.29 -9.01 -57.40
C VAL A 147 7.54 -7.68 -57.51
#